data_314f895ded733ce65dccdb87793d05a7
#
_entry.id   314f895ded733ce65dccdb87793d05a7
#
_cell.length_a   1.000
_cell.length_b   1.000
_cell.length_c   1.000
_cell.angle_alpha   90.00
_cell.angle_beta   90.00
_cell.angle_gamma   90.00
#
_symmetry.space_group_name_H-M   'P 1'
#
loop_
_entity.id
_entity.type
_entity.pdbx_description
1 polymer ?
#
loop_
_entity_poly.entity_id
_entity_poly.type
_entity_poly.pdbx_seq_one_letter_code
_entity_poly.pdbx_strand_id
1 'polypeptide(L)'
;MAIQDPGAAEVEPARRVRRAGLAAGGALGAMAVVTFVARGAEVAPWWVLAPGSVLVAALAGLAGARLGREDAVRAQALAPGEIVLGAHTVRPPYTDHSPSGPYESPPYQLRVTTRGMQLWERSVLLWNHPWPELRVVLDGPRLRVQHQGLEAGVMLLERAGAEHEVLATARRYGAG
;
A
#
# COMPACT_ATOMS: atom_id res chain seq x y z
N MET A 1 -4.38 41.67 -8.29
CA MET A 1 -4.22 40.47 -9.10
C MET A 1 -2.95 39.77 -8.61
N ALA A 2 -3.05 38.82 -7.69
CA ALA A 2 -1.91 38.14 -7.11
C ALA A 2 -1.46 37.03 -8.07
N ILE A 3 -0.23 37.14 -8.54
CA ILE A 3 0.41 36.11 -9.37
C ILE A 3 0.74 34.96 -8.41
N GLN A 4 -0.04 33.89 -8.45
CA GLN A 4 0.30 32.64 -7.78
C GLN A 4 1.49 32.02 -8.51
N ASP A 5 2.61 31.90 -7.80
CA ASP A 5 3.83 31.28 -8.29
C ASP A 5 3.58 29.77 -8.48
N PRO A 6 3.54 29.24 -9.71
CA PRO A 6 3.22 27.82 -9.97
C PRO A 6 4.25 26.85 -9.36
N GLY A 7 5.45 27.32 -9.07
CA GLY A 7 6.50 26.51 -8.45
C GLY A 7 6.25 26.18 -6.97
N ALA A 8 5.47 27.00 -6.24
CA ALA A 8 5.21 26.77 -4.82
C ALA A 8 4.22 25.62 -4.58
N ALA A 9 3.31 25.39 -5.52
CA ALA A 9 2.29 24.33 -5.40
C ALA A 9 2.85 22.89 -5.57
N GLU A 10 3.93 22.72 -6.33
CA GLU A 10 4.56 21.40 -6.55
C GLU A 10 5.56 21.01 -5.44
N VAL A 11 6.15 21.97 -4.75
CA VAL A 11 7.18 21.70 -3.73
C VAL A 11 6.58 21.15 -2.43
N GLU A 12 5.36 21.51 -2.08
CA GLU A 12 4.74 21.13 -0.82
C GLU A 12 4.36 19.63 -0.75
N PRO A 13 3.77 19.00 -1.80
CA PRO A 13 3.50 17.57 -1.78
C PRO A 13 4.78 16.72 -1.71
N ALA A 14 5.83 17.10 -2.43
CA ALA A 14 7.11 16.38 -2.39
C ALA A 14 7.76 16.39 -0.99
N ARG A 15 7.64 17.50 -0.26
CA ARG A 15 8.12 17.62 1.13
C ARG A 15 7.33 16.75 2.09
N ARG A 16 6.01 16.62 1.93
CA ARG A 16 5.15 15.75 2.76
C ARG A 16 5.49 14.28 2.57
N VAL A 17 5.64 13.81 1.33
CA VAL A 17 6.07 12.44 1.01
C VAL A 17 7.41 12.11 1.63
N ARG A 18 8.39 13.02 1.51
CA ARG A 18 9.73 12.83 2.08
C ARG A 18 9.68 12.75 3.61
N ARG A 19 8.89 13.60 4.28
CA ARG A 19 8.73 13.59 5.74
C ARG A 19 8.05 12.30 6.22
N ALA A 20 7.01 11.84 5.54
CA ALA A 20 6.34 10.58 5.88
C ALA A 20 7.28 9.37 5.74
N GLY A 21 8.08 9.30 4.67
CA GLY A 21 9.09 8.26 4.50
C GLY A 21 10.15 8.26 5.60
N LEU A 22 10.64 9.44 6.00
CA LEU A 22 11.62 9.57 7.06
C LEU A 22 11.05 9.20 8.43
N ALA A 23 9.80 9.58 8.72
CA ALA A 23 9.15 9.24 9.99
C ALA A 23 8.91 7.73 10.12
N ALA A 24 8.39 7.08 9.06
CA ALA A 24 8.18 5.64 9.04
C ALA A 24 9.50 4.87 9.14
N GLY A 25 10.53 5.31 8.40
CA GLY A 25 11.87 4.71 8.45
C GLY A 25 12.51 4.82 9.84
N GLY A 26 12.39 5.97 10.48
CA GLY A 26 12.91 6.20 11.83
C GLY A 26 12.24 5.31 12.89
N ALA A 27 10.92 5.19 12.84
CA ALA A 27 10.16 4.37 13.79
C ALA A 27 10.49 2.87 13.66
N LEU A 28 10.51 2.34 12.45
CA LEU A 28 10.87 0.93 12.21
C LEU A 28 12.32 0.64 12.55
N GLY A 29 13.24 1.56 12.23
CA GLY A 29 14.64 1.44 12.59
C GLY A 29 14.85 1.37 14.11
N ALA A 30 14.21 2.25 14.88
CA ALA A 30 14.30 2.27 16.33
C ALA A 30 13.73 0.98 16.94
N MET A 31 12.57 0.51 16.52
CA MET A 31 11.99 -0.74 17.02
C MET A 31 12.87 -1.96 16.73
N ALA A 32 13.44 -2.04 15.53
CA ALA A 32 14.31 -3.14 15.15
C ALA A 32 15.59 -3.18 16.01
N VAL A 33 16.20 -2.03 16.30
CA VAL A 33 17.37 -1.93 17.19
C VAL A 33 17.03 -2.37 18.60
N VAL A 34 15.94 -1.87 19.18
CA VAL A 34 15.53 -2.27 20.54
C VAL A 34 15.33 -3.78 20.64
N THR A 35 14.65 -4.38 19.65
CA THR A 35 14.42 -5.82 19.63
C THR A 35 15.71 -6.61 19.49
N PHE A 36 16.63 -6.15 18.63
CA PHE A 36 17.92 -6.79 18.39
C PHE A 36 18.80 -6.74 19.63
N VAL A 37 18.92 -5.57 20.28
CA VAL A 37 19.70 -5.39 21.51
C VAL A 37 19.12 -6.20 22.67
N ALA A 38 17.79 -6.17 22.85
CA ALA A 38 17.14 -6.90 23.93
C ALA A 38 17.36 -8.42 23.82
N ARG A 39 17.35 -8.97 22.61
CA ARG A 39 17.60 -10.41 22.39
C ARG A 39 19.06 -10.79 22.34
N GLY A 40 19.92 -9.89 21.94
CA GLY A 40 21.37 -10.15 21.78
C GLY A 40 22.17 -9.93 23.05
N ALA A 41 21.67 -9.13 24.00
CA ALA A 41 22.43 -8.71 25.19
C ALA A 41 22.84 -9.85 26.12
N GLU A 42 22.11 -10.96 26.10
CA GLU A 42 22.43 -12.14 26.94
C GLU A 42 23.45 -13.09 26.30
N VAL A 43 23.69 -12.97 24.98
CA VAL A 43 24.41 -14.01 24.22
C VAL A 43 25.64 -13.47 23.50
N ALA A 44 25.69 -12.17 23.19
CA ALA A 44 26.75 -11.60 22.37
C ALA A 44 27.51 -10.46 23.06
N PRO A 45 28.83 -10.37 22.86
CA PRO A 45 29.63 -9.29 23.40
C PRO A 45 29.28 -7.95 22.71
N TRP A 46 29.43 -6.85 23.44
CA TRP A 46 29.03 -5.51 23.00
C TRP A 46 29.65 -5.04 21.67
N TRP A 47 30.88 -5.48 21.35
CA TRP A 47 31.56 -5.15 20.10
C TRP A 47 30.93 -5.81 18.85
N VAL A 48 30.11 -6.85 19.04
CA VAL A 48 29.27 -7.44 17.99
C VAL A 48 27.90 -6.75 17.95
N LEU A 49 27.34 -6.43 19.11
CA LEU A 49 26.01 -5.80 19.20
C LEU A 49 26.00 -4.39 18.60
N ALA A 50 27.06 -3.60 18.83
CA ALA A 50 27.12 -2.23 18.33
C ALA A 50 27.04 -2.14 16.78
N PRO A 51 27.93 -2.80 16.00
CA PRO A 51 27.85 -2.75 14.55
C PRO A 51 26.60 -3.47 14.01
N GLY A 52 26.16 -4.56 14.66
CA GLY A 52 24.92 -5.24 14.31
C GLY A 52 23.69 -4.35 14.44
N SER A 53 23.62 -3.57 15.52
CA SER A 53 22.52 -2.62 15.73
C SER A 53 22.47 -1.53 14.65
N VAL A 54 23.62 -1.00 14.24
CA VAL A 54 23.70 0.00 13.16
C VAL A 54 23.22 -0.60 11.83
N LEU A 55 23.63 -1.82 11.51
CA LEU A 55 23.20 -2.50 10.28
C LEU A 55 21.68 -2.75 10.29
N VAL A 56 21.15 -3.27 11.40
CA VAL A 56 19.70 -3.50 11.55
C VAL A 56 18.92 -2.20 11.44
N ALA A 57 19.41 -1.12 12.08
CA ALA A 57 18.79 0.20 11.97
C ALA A 57 18.75 0.73 10.54
N ALA A 58 19.86 0.59 9.81
CA ALA A 58 19.96 1.04 8.43
C ALA A 58 19.01 0.27 7.51
N LEU A 59 18.98 -1.06 7.61
CA LEU A 59 18.11 -1.91 6.80
C LEU A 59 16.62 -1.65 7.09
N ALA A 60 16.24 -1.62 8.37
CA ALA A 60 14.86 -1.35 8.78
C ALA A 60 14.44 0.08 8.44
N GLY A 61 15.36 1.04 8.57
CA GLY A 61 15.14 2.44 8.18
C GLY A 61 14.88 2.59 6.68
N LEU A 62 15.67 1.91 5.85
CA LEU A 62 15.49 1.92 4.38
C LEU A 62 14.16 1.26 3.97
N ALA A 63 13.80 0.13 4.58
CA ALA A 63 12.53 -0.54 4.32
C ALA A 63 11.35 0.36 4.73
N GLY A 64 11.40 0.95 5.92
CA GLY A 64 10.36 1.86 6.40
C GLY A 64 10.23 3.13 5.55
N ALA A 65 11.35 3.68 5.08
CA ALA A 65 11.33 4.84 4.19
C ALA A 65 10.70 4.53 2.83
N ARG A 66 10.88 3.31 2.30
CA ARG A 66 10.23 2.86 1.06
C ARG A 66 8.72 2.74 1.26
N LEU A 67 8.28 2.02 2.30
CA LEU A 67 6.86 1.84 2.61
C LEU A 67 6.15 3.18 2.87
N GLY A 68 6.75 4.05 3.68
CA GLY A 68 6.19 5.37 3.95
C GLY A 68 6.10 6.27 2.71
N ARG A 69 7.02 6.10 1.75
CA ARG A 69 6.95 6.81 0.47
C ARG A 69 5.81 6.31 -0.40
N GLU A 70 5.64 5.00 -0.51
CA GLU A 70 4.55 4.40 -1.30
C GLU A 70 3.19 4.82 -0.75
N ASP A 71 2.99 4.75 0.56
CA ASP A 71 1.73 5.16 1.19
C ASP A 71 1.46 6.66 1.02
N ALA A 72 2.49 7.49 1.09
CA ALA A 72 2.34 8.93 0.89
C ALA A 72 1.98 9.27 -0.57
N VAL A 73 2.56 8.59 -1.56
CA VAL A 73 2.19 8.74 -2.98
C VAL A 73 0.74 8.34 -3.19
N ARG A 74 0.34 7.19 -2.64
CA ARG A 74 -1.04 6.71 -2.74
C ARG A 74 -2.03 7.64 -2.03
N ALA A 75 -1.64 8.28 -0.92
CA ALA A 75 -2.48 9.24 -0.22
C ALA A 75 -2.68 10.55 -1.00
N GLN A 76 -1.69 10.96 -1.80
CA GLN A 76 -1.81 12.14 -2.67
C GLN A 76 -2.76 11.94 -3.85
N ALA A 77 -2.99 10.69 -4.28
CA ALA A 77 -3.91 10.38 -5.37
C ALA A 77 -5.39 10.40 -4.93
N LEU A 78 -5.66 10.58 -3.64
CA LEU A 78 -7.03 10.71 -3.15
C LEU A 78 -7.57 12.12 -3.44
N ALA A 79 -8.80 12.18 -3.92
CA ALA A 79 -9.48 13.44 -4.10
C ALA A 79 -9.84 14.09 -2.75
N PRO A 80 -10.04 15.42 -2.68
CA PRO A 80 -10.45 16.10 -1.46
C PRO A 80 -11.70 15.45 -0.84
N GLY A 81 -11.61 15.06 0.44
CA GLY A 81 -12.69 14.40 1.17
C GLY A 81 -12.88 12.90 0.86
N GLU A 82 -12.05 12.32 0.01
CA GLU A 82 -12.05 10.88 -0.25
C GLU A 82 -11.35 10.14 0.90
N ILE A 83 -11.99 9.06 1.38
CA ILE A 83 -11.51 8.25 2.50
C ILE A 83 -11.28 6.82 2.01
N VAL A 84 -10.17 6.23 2.40
CA VAL A 84 -9.88 4.81 2.17
C VAL A 84 -10.66 3.98 3.19
N LEU A 85 -11.54 3.11 2.71
CA LEU A 85 -12.35 2.19 3.51
C LEU A 85 -11.62 0.87 3.76
N GLY A 86 -10.80 0.45 2.79
CA GLY A 86 -10.01 -0.77 2.88
C GLY A 86 -8.86 -0.78 1.87
N ALA A 87 -7.81 -1.52 2.21
CA ALA A 87 -6.68 -1.78 1.35
C ALA A 87 -6.34 -3.27 1.41
N HIS A 88 -6.35 -3.93 0.26
CA HIS A 88 -6.21 -5.37 0.15
C HIS A 88 -5.07 -5.71 -0.80
N THR A 89 -4.20 -6.59 -0.38
CA THR A 89 -3.19 -7.16 -1.27
C THR A 89 -3.88 -8.14 -2.22
N VAL A 90 -3.58 -8.02 -3.51
CA VAL A 90 -4.22 -8.82 -4.55
C VAL A 90 -3.19 -9.48 -5.46
N ARG A 91 -3.57 -10.64 -6.00
CA ARG A 91 -2.79 -11.38 -6.99
C ARG A 91 -3.59 -11.51 -8.28
N PRO A 92 -2.96 -11.34 -9.44
CA PRO A 92 -3.58 -11.69 -10.72
C PRO A 92 -3.84 -13.19 -10.78
N PRO A 93 -4.96 -13.65 -11.32
CA PRO A 93 -5.28 -15.08 -11.40
C PRO A 93 -4.44 -15.85 -12.42
N TYR A 94 -3.66 -15.17 -13.26
CA TYR A 94 -2.96 -15.77 -14.40
C TYR A 94 -1.48 -16.07 -14.16
N THR A 95 -0.98 -15.90 -12.95
CA THR A 95 0.36 -16.38 -12.65
C THR A 95 0.30 -17.90 -12.43
N ASP A 96 0.42 -18.68 -13.50
CA ASP A 96 0.77 -20.10 -13.49
C ASP A 96 2.17 -20.36 -12.89
N HIS A 97 2.82 -19.32 -12.42
CA HIS A 97 4.08 -19.42 -11.72
C HIS A 97 3.78 -19.70 -10.26
N SER A 98 4.47 -20.71 -9.75
CA SER A 98 4.56 -21.06 -8.33
C SER A 98 4.46 -19.83 -7.44
N PRO A 99 3.75 -19.90 -6.31
CA PRO A 99 3.63 -18.75 -5.43
C PRO A 99 5.02 -18.18 -5.22
N SER A 100 5.15 -16.90 -5.53
CA SER A 100 6.34 -16.10 -5.25
C SER A 100 6.80 -16.47 -3.85
N GLY A 101 8.10 -16.69 -3.66
CA GLY A 101 8.62 -17.13 -2.37
C GLY A 101 8.08 -16.25 -1.24
N PRO A 102 8.11 -16.70 0.01
CA PRO A 102 7.50 -16.02 1.17
C PRO A 102 8.01 -14.58 1.39
N TYR A 103 9.00 -14.15 0.64
CA TYR A 103 9.61 -12.82 0.70
C TYR A 103 9.23 -11.88 -0.45
N GLU A 104 8.51 -12.34 -1.47
CA GLU A 104 7.97 -11.48 -2.52
C GLU A 104 6.57 -11.02 -2.13
N SER A 105 6.49 -9.83 -1.54
CA SER A 105 5.19 -9.17 -1.36
C SER A 105 4.55 -8.98 -2.72
N PRO A 106 3.29 -9.40 -2.91
CA PRO A 106 2.60 -9.17 -4.17
C PRO A 106 2.62 -7.67 -4.48
N PRO A 107 2.98 -7.30 -5.70
CA PRO A 107 3.18 -5.91 -6.08
C PRO A 107 1.87 -5.12 -6.15
N TYR A 108 0.71 -5.82 -6.10
CA TYR A 108 -0.58 -5.19 -6.35
C TYR A 108 -1.37 -4.96 -5.07
N GLN A 109 -1.98 -3.78 -4.98
CA GLN A 109 -2.88 -3.40 -3.89
C GLN A 109 -4.18 -2.83 -4.46
N LEU A 110 -5.30 -3.44 -4.08
CA LEU A 110 -6.63 -2.91 -4.33
C LEU A 110 -7.02 -2.00 -3.16
N ARG A 111 -7.30 -0.73 -3.44
CA ARG A 111 -7.84 0.22 -2.47
C ARG A 111 -9.31 0.46 -2.75
N VAL A 112 -10.11 0.33 -1.73
CA VAL A 112 -11.54 0.62 -1.73
C VAL A 112 -11.74 1.95 -1.03
N THR A 113 -12.33 2.92 -1.70
CA THR A 113 -12.51 4.28 -1.17
C THR A 113 -14.00 4.65 -1.13
N THR A 114 -14.31 5.81 -0.56
CA THR A 114 -15.68 6.35 -0.57
C THR A 114 -16.16 6.76 -1.97
N ARG A 115 -15.25 6.94 -2.93
CA ARG A 115 -15.59 7.36 -4.30
C ARG A 115 -15.52 6.25 -5.34
N GLY A 116 -14.75 5.18 -5.08
CA GLY A 116 -14.54 4.13 -6.05
C GLY A 116 -13.49 3.13 -5.63
N MET A 117 -12.90 2.48 -6.61
CA MET A 117 -11.82 1.51 -6.42
C MET A 117 -10.58 1.95 -7.18
N GLN A 118 -9.42 1.67 -6.61
CA GLN A 118 -8.10 1.98 -7.17
C GLN A 118 -7.26 0.71 -7.14
N LEU A 119 -6.61 0.39 -8.25
CA LEU A 119 -5.59 -0.66 -8.32
C LEU A 119 -4.22 -0.04 -8.45
N TRP A 120 -3.33 -0.47 -7.60
CA TRP A 120 -1.96 0.01 -7.51
C TRP A 120 -0.97 -1.11 -7.73
N GLU A 121 0.08 -0.84 -8.48
CA GLU A 121 1.29 -1.63 -8.51
C GLU A 121 2.38 -0.83 -7.81
N ARG A 122 2.72 -1.21 -6.57
CA ARG A 122 3.60 -0.44 -5.69
C ARG A 122 3.13 1.02 -5.54
N SER A 123 3.84 1.97 -6.18
CA SER A 123 3.51 3.40 -6.19
C SER A 123 2.88 3.90 -7.49
N VAL A 124 2.59 3.00 -8.44
CA VAL A 124 1.97 3.34 -9.72
C VAL A 124 0.48 3.03 -9.66
N LEU A 125 -0.35 4.03 -9.94
CA LEU A 125 -1.78 3.86 -10.09
C LEU A 125 -2.06 3.24 -11.46
N LEU A 126 -2.59 2.01 -11.49
CA LEU A 126 -2.95 1.33 -12.73
C LEU A 126 -4.30 1.80 -13.24
N TRP A 127 -5.29 1.88 -12.32
CA TRP A 127 -6.59 2.45 -12.64
C TRP A 127 -7.29 2.98 -11.39
N ASN A 128 -8.20 3.94 -11.61
CA ASN A 128 -9.08 4.53 -10.61
C ASN A 128 -10.46 4.71 -11.23
N HIS A 129 -11.44 3.96 -10.73
CA HIS A 129 -12.79 3.96 -11.28
C HIS A 129 -13.81 4.31 -10.21
N PRO A 130 -14.72 5.26 -10.50
CA PRO A 130 -15.77 5.66 -9.56
C PRO A 130 -16.87 4.60 -9.48
N TRP A 131 -17.52 4.49 -8.31
CA TRP A 131 -18.56 3.49 -8.06
C TRP A 131 -19.67 3.41 -9.11
N PRO A 132 -20.24 4.54 -9.64
CA PRO A 132 -21.31 4.46 -10.61
C PRO A 132 -20.94 3.77 -11.94
N GLU A 133 -19.66 3.66 -12.24
CA GLU A 133 -19.17 3.06 -13.48
C GLU A 133 -18.69 1.62 -13.27
N LEU A 134 -18.69 1.16 -12.02
CA LEU A 134 -18.19 -0.15 -11.64
C LEU A 134 -19.31 -1.18 -11.48
N ARG A 135 -18.98 -2.42 -11.82
CA ARG A 135 -19.71 -3.60 -11.40
C ARG A 135 -18.73 -4.60 -10.79
N VAL A 136 -19.01 -5.02 -9.56
CA VAL A 136 -18.16 -5.94 -8.81
C VAL A 136 -18.91 -7.24 -8.58
N VAL A 137 -18.33 -8.36 -8.98
CA VAL A 137 -18.95 -9.69 -8.91
C VAL A 137 -17.95 -10.67 -8.33
N LEU A 138 -18.44 -11.64 -7.54
CA LEU A 138 -17.64 -12.78 -7.13
C LEU A 138 -17.83 -13.93 -8.12
N ASP A 139 -16.71 -14.50 -8.55
CA ASP A 139 -16.64 -15.69 -9.40
C ASP A 139 -15.80 -16.74 -8.64
N GLY A 140 -16.46 -17.52 -7.79
CA GLY A 140 -15.79 -18.37 -6.80
C GLY A 140 -14.95 -17.50 -5.82
N PRO A 141 -13.66 -17.80 -5.65
CA PRO A 141 -12.77 -17.03 -4.78
C PRO A 141 -12.25 -15.75 -5.46
N ARG A 142 -12.63 -15.50 -6.72
CA ARG A 142 -12.10 -14.40 -7.53
C ARG A 142 -13.03 -13.20 -7.46
N LEU A 143 -12.44 -12.04 -7.25
CA LEU A 143 -13.13 -10.76 -7.41
C LEU A 143 -12.97 -10.30 -8.86
N ARG A 144 -14.10 -10.17 -9.56
CA ARG A 144 -14.14 -9.65 -10.92
C ARG A 144 -14.67 -8.22 -10.88
N VAL A 145 -13.90 -7.29 -11.42
CA VAL A 145 -14.26 -5.88 -11.51
C VAL A 145 -14.48 -5.53 -12.98
N GLN A 146 -15.63 -4.96 -13.29
CA GLN A 146 -15.98 -4.44 -14.61
C GLN A 146 -16.13 -2.93 -14.52
N HIS A 147 -15.65 -2.22 -15.53
CA HIS A 147 -15.81 -0.79 -15.71
C HIS A 147 -16.54 -0.53 -17.03
N GLN A 148 -17.70 0.10 -16.99
CA GLN A 148 -18.54 0.39 -18.15
C GLN A 148 -18.82 -0.86 -19.03
N GLY A 149 -19.00 -2.02 -18.38
CA GLY A 149 -19.28 -3.29 -19.05
C GLY A 149 -18.05 -4.05 -19.55
N LEU A 150 -16.87 -3.47 -19.51
CA LEU A 150 -15.60 -4.12 -19.85
C LEU A 150 -14.90 -4.65 -18.60
N GLU A 151 -14.20 -5.75 -18.72
CA GLU A 151 -13.42 -6.31 -17.63
C GLU A 151 -12.21 -5.42 -17.33
N ALA A 152 -12.21 -4.79 -16.15
CA ALA A 152 -11.11 -3.97 -15.64
C ALA A 152 -10.05 -4.82 -14.90
N GLY A 153 -10.47 -5.98 -14.35
CA GLY A 153 -9.56 -6.92 -13.74
C GLY A 153 -10.26 -8.07 -13.03
N VAL A 154 -9.54 -9.18 -12.95
CA VAL A 154 -9.89 -10.34 -12.12
C VAL A 154 -8.75 -10.56 -11.14
N MET A 155 -9.05 -10.75 -9.87
CA MET A 155 -8.03 -10.81 -8.84
C MET A 155 -8.41 -11.74 -7.69
N LEU A 156 -7.40 -12.28 -7.03
CA LEU A 156 -7.51 -13.02 -5.78
C LEU A 156 -7.05 -12.12 -4.64
N LEU A 157 -7.86 -11.98 -3.60
CA LEU A 157 -7.47 -11.26 -2.39
C LEU A 157 -6.72 -12.21 -1.46
N GLU A 158 -5.59 -11.76 -0.89
CA GLU A 158 -4.78 -12.62 -0.02
C GLU A 158 -5.44 -12.93 1.31
N ARG A 159 -6.19 -11.97 1.86
CA ARG A 159 -6.89 -12.14 3.13
C ARG A 159 -8.22 -12.84 2.89
N ALA A 160 -8.41 -14.01 3.50
CA ALA A 160 -9.66 -14.74 3.45
C ALA A 160 -10.83 -13.87 3.94
N GLY A 161 -11.93 -13.86 3.20
CA GLY A 161 -13.14 -13.07 3.48
C GLY A 161 -13.09 -11.63 3.01
N ALA A 162 -11.92 -11.13 2.57
CA ALA A 162 -11.79 -9.75 2.08
C ALA A 162 -12.63 -9.50 0.81
N GLU A 163 -12.83 -10.51 -0.02
CA GLU A 163 -13.69 -10.46 -1.19
C GLU A 163 -15.14 -10.12 -0.85
N HIS A 164 -15.64 -10.66 0.28
CA HIS A 164 -16.99 -10.36 0.76
C HIS A 164 -17.10 -8.96 1.32
N GLU A 165 -16.07 -8.45 2.00
CA GLU A 165 -16.01 -7.07 2.49
C GLU A 165 -16.03 -6.08 1.32
N VAL A 166 -15.22 -6.34 0.28
CA VAL A 166 -15.19 -5.52 -0.92
C VAL A 166 -16.54 -5.54 -1.62
N LEU A 167 -17.16 -6.73 -1.80
CA LEU A 167 -18.46 -6.85 -2.42
C LEU A 167 -19.56 -6.15 -1.61
N ALA A 168 -19.56 -6.29 -0.28
CA ALA A 168 -20.51 -5.60 0.58
C ALA A 168 -20.39 -4.07 0.45
N THR A 169 -19.15 -3.58 0.37
CA THR A 169 -18.89 -2.15 0.12
C THR A 169 -19.36 -1.74 -1.27
N ALA A 170 -19.06 -2.51 -2.31
CA ALA A 170 -19.52 -2.23 -3.67
C ALA A 170 -21.04 -2.15 -3.75
N ARG A 171 -21.75 -3.08 -3.12
CA ARG A 171 -23.23 -3.05 -3.04
C ARG A 171 -23.75 -1.80 -2.34
N ARG A 172 -23.11 -1.38 -1.25
CA ARG A 172 -23.48 -0.15 -0.52
C ARG A 172 -23.39 1.10 -1.40
N TYR A 173 -22.48 1.11 -2.36
CA TYR A 173 -22.27 2.21 -3.30
C TYR A 173 -22.92 1.97 -4.68
N GLY A 174 -23.72 0.92 -4.85
CA GLY A 174 -24.48 0.62 -6.07
C GLY A 174 -23.69 -0.05 -7.20
N ALA A 175 -22.56 -0.67 -6.89
CA ALA A 175 -21.67 -1.32 -7.86
C ALA A 175 -21.65 -2.87 -7.74
N GLY A 176 -22.62 -3.48 -7.07
CA GLY A 176 -22.72 -4.92 -6.82
C GLY A 176 -23.73 -5.63 -7.68
#